data_e35822dcff8b60f5a1a949f88b4ccc72
#
_entry.id   e35822dcff8b60f5a1a949f88b4ccc72
#
_cell.length_a   1.000
_cell.length_b   1.000
_cell.length_c   1.000
_cell.angle_alpha   90.00
_cell.angle_beta   90.00
_cell.angle_gamma   90.00
#
_symmetry.space_group_name_H-M   'P 1'
#
loop_
_entity.id
_entity.type
_entity.pdbx_description
1 polymer ?
#
loop_
_entity_poly.entity_id
_entity_poly.type
_entity_poly.pdbx_seq_one_letter_code
_entity_poly.pdbx_strand_id
1 'polypeptide(L)'
;MGKVQVLAVLSMDGCLASELHGKSYKELRLFSCGINEIRENALYHITPDYSISMLEEWRRHETDTCYLAEASPEKTDYINGLLRMQVVDEIILYTIPFIAGTGKYFFRSALPLVKWTLVSQKKFPNGVTCHIYQRAASEKTA
;
A
#
# COMPACT_ATOMS: atom_id res chain seq x y z
N MET A 1 10.49 14.48 8.78
CA MET A 1 10.74 13.03 8.63
C MET A 1 10.18 12.52 7.33
N GLY A 2 10.88 11.57 6.71
CA GLY A 2 10.39 10.92 5.52
C GLY A 2 9.20 10.00 5.84
N LYS A 3 8.52 9.57 4.80
CA LYS A 3 7.32 8.75 4.92
C LYS A 3 7.44 7.52 4.03
N VAL A 4 7.26 6.34 4.62
CA VAL A 4 7.20 5.08 3.87
C VAL A 4 5.75 4.74 3.61
N GLN A 5 5.38 4.69 2.34
CA GLN A 5 4.02 4.42 1.90
C GLN A 5 3.94 3.06 1.22
N VAL A 6 2.86 2.35 1.46
CA VAL A 6 2.52 1.13 0.73
C VAL A 6 1.28 1.41 -0.10
N LEU A 7 1.35 1.11 -1.39
CA LEU A 7 0.22 1.23 -2.31
C LEU A 7 -0.18 -0.16 -2.77
N ALA A 8 -1.43 -0.51 -2.58
CA ALA A 8 -1.95 -1.80 -3.00
C ALA A 8 -3.31 -1.65 -3.66
N VAL A 9 -3.53 -2.39 -4.75
CA VAL A 9 -4.83 -2.50 -5.41
C VAL A 9 -5.32 -3.92 -5.19
N LEU A 10 -6.43 -4.05 -4.46
CA LEU A 10 -6.94 -5.34 -4.02
C LEU A 10 -8.37 -5.57 -4.49
N SER A 11 -8.72 -6.84 -4.67
CA SER A 11 -10.11 -7.24 -4.85
C SER A 11 -10.86 -7.11 -3.53
N MET A 12 -12.18 -7.29 -3.55
CA MET A 12 -13.00 -7.22 -2.34
C MET A 12 -12.58 -8.24 -1.31
N ASP A 13 -12.04 -9.37 -1.73
CA ASP A 13 -11.58 -10.45 -0.85
C ASP A 13 -10.08 -10.36 -0.52
N GLY A 14 -9.44 -9.25 -0.84
CA GLY A 14 -8.06 -8.99 -0.40
C GLY A 14 -6.95 -9.55 -1.28
N CYS A 15 -7.29 -10.03 -2.47
CA CYS A 15 -6.29 -10.55 -3.40
C CYS A 15 -5.68 -9.43 -4.24
N LEU A 16 -4.41 -9.60 -4.63
CA LEU A 16 -3.75 -8.61 -5.47
C LEU A 16 -4.42 -8.52 -6.83
N ALA A 17 -4.83 -7.31 -7.20
CA ALA A 17 -5.53 -7.08 -8.46
C ALA A 17 -4.66 -7.28 -9.68
N SER A 18 -3.34 -7.18 -9.52
CA SER A 18 -2.41 -7.39 -10.63
C SER A 18 -2.45 -8.82 -11.18
N GLU A 19 -3.02 -9.75 -10.42
CA GLU A 19 -3.21 -11.12 -10.89
C GLU A 19 -4.52 -11.32 -11.65
N LEU A 20 -5.39 -10.31 -11.64
CA LEU A 20 -6.64 -10.37 -12.38
C LEU A 20 -6.39 -9.93 -13.81
N HIS A 21 -6.83 -10.77 -14.74
CA HIS A 21 -6.70 -10.49 -16.16
C HIS A 21 -8.07 -10.45 -16.78
N GLY A 22 -8.23 -9.62 -17.79
CA GLY A 22 -9.45 -9.58 -18.51
C GLY A 22 -9.93 -8.17 -18.79
N LYS A 23 -10.93 -8.13 -19.69
CA LYS A 23 -11.47 -6.87 -20.17
C LYS A 23 -12.13 -6.07 -19.05
N SER A 24 -12.84 -6.74 -18.14
CA SER A 24 -13.55 -6.06 -17.06
C SER A 24 -12.61 -5.28 -16.15
N TYR A 25 -11.45 -5.86 -15.85
CA TYR A 25 -10.45 -5.17 -15.03
C TYR A 25 -9.91 -3.93 -15.74
N LYS A 26 -9.63 -4.04 -17.03
CA LYS A 26 -9.11 -2.92 -17.81
C LYS A 26 -10.13 -1.79 -17.93
N GLU A 27 -11.39 -2.12 -17.96
CA GLU A 27 -12.46 -1.14 -18.05
C GLU A 27 -12.60 -0.26 -16.83
N LEU A 28 -12.02 -0.67 -15.69
CA LEU A 28 -12.05 0.14 -14.47
C LEU A 28 -11.27 1.44 -14.60
N ARG A 29 -10.31 1.51 -15.50
CA ARG A 29 -9.51 2.72 -15.74
C ARG A 29 -8.94 3.27 -14.45
N LEU A 30 -8.13 2.47 -13.77
CA LEU A 30 -7.55 2.86 -12.49
C LEU A 30 -6.75 4.16 -12.57
N PHE A 31 -6.19 4.45 -13.74
CA PHE A 31 -5.45 5.69 -13.92
C PHE A 31 -6.29 6.93 -13.66
N SER A 32 -7.62 6.85 -13.80
CA SER A 32 -8.51 7.97 -13.51
C SER A 32 -8.82 8.12 -12.02
N CYS A 33 -8.31 7.23 -11.18
CA CYS A 33 -8.58 7.23 -9.75
C CYS A 33 -7.45 7.85 -8.93
N GLY A 34 -6.58 8.63 -9.56
CA GLY A 34 -5.51 9.34 -8.85
C GLY A 34 -4.28 8.51 -8.51
N ILE A 35 -4.20 7.27 -9.00
CA ILE A 35 -3.09 6.38 -8.67
C ILE A 35 -1.75 6.88 -9.23
N ASN A 36 -1.78 7.50 -10.41
CA ASN A 36 -0.56 8.03 -11.01
C ASN A 36 0.02 9.20 -10.24
N GLU A 37 -0.84 10.01 -9.63
CA GLU A 37 -0.39 11.13 -8.80
C GLU A 37 0.35 10.62 -7.57
N ILE A 38 -0.11 9.53 -6.98
CA ILE A 38 0.57 8.90 -5.85
C ILE A 38 1.96 8.43 -6.28
N ARG A 39 2.06 7.81 -7.44
CA ARG A 39 3.35 7.35 -7.98
C ARG A 39 4.30 8.50 -8.26
N GLU A 40 3.79 9.60 -8.79
CA GLU A 40 4.61 10.76 -9.15
C GLU A 40 5.09 11.54 -7.93
N ASN A 41 4.31 11.52 -6.85
CA ASN A 41 4.69 12.22 -5.62
C ASN A 41 5.79 11.49 -4.85
N ALA A 42 6.05 10.24 -5.16
CA ALA A 42 7.09 9.47 -4.48
C ALA A 42 8.45 9.80 -5.09
N LEU A 43 9.40 10.18 -4.24
CA LEU A 43 10.76 10.43 -4.70
C LEU A 43 11.49 9.12 -4.98
N TYR A 44 11.23 8.09 -4.16
CA TYR A 44 11.85 6.78 -4.34
C TYR A 44 10.79 5.70 -4.45
N HIS A 45 10.97 4.81 -5.42
CA HIS A 45 10.13 3.62 -5.57
C HIS A 45 10.93 2.45 -5.01
N ILE A 46 10.44 1.92 -3.89
CA ILE A 46 11.15 0.90 -3.13
C ILE A 46 11.06 -0.45 -3.82
N THR A 47 12.19 -1.14 -3.91
CA THR A 47 12.26 -2.51 -4.39
C THR A 47 12.80 -3.40 -3.28
N PRO A 48 12.72 -4.74 -3.41
CA PRO A 48 13.31 -5.64 -2.42
C PRO A 48 14.82 -5.51 -2.23
N ASP A 49 15.50 -4.79 -3.12
CA ASP A 49 16.93 -4.52 -2.96
C ASP A 49 17.25 -3.53 -1.84
N TYR A 50 16.25 -2.78 -1.39
CA TYR A 50 16.42 -1.86 -0.28
C TYR A 50 16.34 -2.63 1.03
N SER A 51 17.35 -2.51 1.89
CA SER A 51 17.27 -3.13 3.21
C SER A 51 16.29 -2.35 4.09
N ILE A 52 15.62 -3.08 4.98
CA ILE A 52 14.63 -2.46 5.89
C ILE A 52 15.31 -1.49 6.85
N SER A 53 16.48 -1.84 7.37
CA SER A 53 17.21 -0.95 8.26
C SER A 53 17.65 0.34 7.58
N MET A 54 18.01 0.27 6.32
CA MET A 54 18.41 1.43 5.54
C MET A 54 17.24 2.37 5.32
N LEU A 55 16.06 1.81 5.01
CA LEU A 55 14.84 2.60 4.85
C LEU A 55 14.46 3.30 6.15
N GLU A 56 14.58 2.60 7.27
CA GLU A 56 14.26 3.19 8.56
C GLU A 56 15.18 4.36 8.89
N GLU A 57 16.47 4.21 8.60
CA GLU A 57 17.43 5.28 8.81
C GLU A 57 17.13 6.47 7.90
N TRP A 58 16.89 6.23 6.62
CA TRP A 58 16.57 7.30 5.69
C TRP A 58 15.30 8.03 6.08
N ARG A 59 14.28 7.30 6.50
CA ARG A 59 13.02 7.88 6.94
C ARG A 59 13.22 8.87 8.09
N ARG A 60 14.14 8.56 9.00
CA ARG A 60 14.39 9.44 10.14
C ARG A 60 15.15 10.70 9.79
N HIS A 61 16.02 10.63 8.79
CA HIS A 61 16.93 11.74 8.47
C HIS A 61 16.44 12.61 7.31
N GLU A 62 15.65 12.08 6.42
CA GLU A 62 15.15 12.84 5.28
C GLU A 62 13.84 13.56 5.62
N THR A 63 13.70 14.78 5.12
CA THR A 63 12.53 15.61 5.39
C THR A 63 11.61 15.59 4.18
N ASP A 64 10.32 15.34 4.43
CA ASP A 64 9.27 15.42 3.40
C ASP A 64 9.49 14.50 2.20
N THR A 65 10.28 13.45 2.37
CA THR A 65 10.54 12.49 1.31
C THR A 65 9.55 11.33 1.40
N CYS A 66 8.95 10.98 0.28
CA CYS A 66 8.05 9.84 0.18
C CYS A 66 8.76 8.67 -0.48
N TYR A 67 8.74 7.53 0.21
CA TYR A 67 9.26 6.25 -0.27
C TYR A 67 8.07 5.36 -0.53
N LEU A 68 7.82 4.99 -1.77
CA LEU A 68 6.64 4.23 -2.16
C LEU A 68 6.98 2.78 -2.47
N ALA A 69 6.32 1.85 -1.79
CA ALA A 69 6.36 0.44 -2.10
C ALA A 69 5.02 0.05 -2.72
N GLU A 70 5.03 -0.26 -4.00
CA GLU A 70 3.82 -0.65 -4.71
C GLU A 70 3.69 -2.18 -4.70
N ALA A 71 2.55 -2.68 -4.24
CA ALA A 71 2.34 -4.12 -4.08
C ALA A 71 2.26 -4.83 -5.42
N SER A 72 2.96 -5.93 -5.53
CA SER A 72 2.90 -6.84 -6.67
C SER A 72 3.18 -8.26 -6.13
N PRO A 73 2.89 -9.30 -6.90
CA PRO A 73 3.16 -10.66 -6.44
C PRO A 73 4.62 -10.89 -6.02
N GLU A 74 5.56 -10.27 -6.73
CA GLU A 74 6.99 -10.43 -6.45
C GLU A 74 7.42 -9.66 -5.20
N LYS A 75 6.72 -8.62 -4.85
CA LYS A 75 7.10 -7.73 -3.74
C LYS A 75 6.31 -7.99 -2.47
N THR A 76 5.33 -8.87 -2.50
CA THR A 76 4.43 -9.09 -1.38
C THR A 76 5.15 -9.46 -0.09
N ASP A 77 6.10 -10.40 -0.17
CA ASP A 77 6.82 -10.85 1.02
C ASP A 77 7.69 -9.73 1.60
N TYR A 78 8.32 -8.96 0.74
CA TYR A 78 9.13 -7.83 1.17
C TYR A 78 8.27 -6.76 1.87
N ILE A 79 7.12 -6.42 1.29
CA ILE A 79 6.22 -5.42 1.87
C ILE A 79 5.65 -5.89 3.20
N ASN A 80 5.29 -7.17 3.30
CA ASN A 80 4.85 -7.71 4.59
C ASN A 80 5.96 -7.67 5.62
N GLY A 81 7.22 -7.82 5.19
CA GLY A 81 8.37 -7.61 6.07
C GLY A 81 8.45 -6.20 6.60
N LEU A 82 8.21 -5.21 5.74
CA LEU A 82 8.15 -3.80 6.16
C LEU A 82 7.05 -3.57 7.20
N LEU A 83 5.90 -4.20 7.01
CA LEU A 83 4.79 -4.11 7.95
C LEU A 83 5.12 -4.76 9.29
N ARG A 84 5.78 -5.93 9.28
CA ARG A 84 6.18 -6.61 10.51
C ARG A 84 7.18 -5.79 11.31
N MET A 85 8.09 -5.11 10.64
CA MET A 85 9.10 -4.28 11.30
C MET A 85 8.58 -2.89 11.64
N GLN A 86 7.33 -2.61 11.34
CA GLN A 86 6.66 -1.34 11.64
C GLN A 86 7.38 -0.13 11.03
N VAL A 87 7.89 -0.30 9.83
CA VAL A 87 8.57 0.77 9.08
C VAL A 87 7.59 1.58 8.23
N VAL A 88 6.42 1.02 7.95
CA VAL A 88 5.43 1.66 7.09
C VAL A 88 4.65 2.73 7.85
N ASP A 89 4.58 3.93 7.30
CA ASP A 89 3.86 5.06 7.91
C ASP A 89 2.45 5.23 7.36
N GLU A 90 2.23 4.85 6.11
CA GLU A 90 0.95 5.08 5.45
C GLU A 90 0.64 3.93 4.50
N ILE A 91 -0.62 3.49 4.52
CA ILE A 91 -1.10 2.44 3.61
C ILE A 91 -2.20 3.04 2.75
N ILE A 92 -2.03 2.93 1.43
CA ILE A 92 -3.00 3.41 0.45
C ILE A 92 -3.61 2.18 -0.22
N LEU A 93 -4.89 1.92 0.07
CA LEU A 93 -5.59 0.75 -0.44
C LEU A 93 -6.65 1.15 -1.44
N TYR A 94 -6.49 0.69 -2.67
CA TYR A 94 -7.55 0.75 -3.67
C TYR A 94 -8.26 -0.60 -3.66
N THR A 95 -9.58 -0.57 -3.57
CA THR A 95 -10.39 -1.78 -3.64
C THR A 95 -11.21 -1.74 -4.91
N ILE A 96 -11.08 -2.76 -5.73
CA ILE A 96 -11.86 -2.88 -6.96
C ILE A 96 -13.09 -3.74 -6.68
N PRO A 97 -14.20 -3.53 -7.42
CA PRO A 97 -15.47 -4.18 -7.13
C PRO A 97 -15.56 -5.61 -7.69
N PHE A 98 -14.56 -6.43 -7.39
CA PHE A 98 -14.50 -7.82 -7.82
C PHE A 98 -14.13 -8.72 -6.65
N ILE A 99 -14.64 -9.94 -6.68
CA ILE A 99 -14.18 -11.02 -5.84
C ILE A 99 -13.29 -11.90 -6.71
N ALA A 100 -12.03 -12.02 -6.35
CA ALA A 100 -11.09 -12.79 -7.14
C ALA A 100 -11.31 -14.30 -6.99
N GLY A 101 -11.60 -14.74 -5.76
CA GLY A 101 -11.81 -16.15 -5.47
C GLY A 101 -10.54 -16.98 -5.41
N THR A 102 -9.56 -16.65 -6.23
CA THR A 102 -8.25 -17.29 -6.28
C THR A 102 -7.20 -16.21 -6.42
N GLY A 103 -5.95 -16.54 -6.13
CA GLY A 103 -4.85 -15.60 -6.24
C GLY A 103 -4.17 -15.39 -4.90
N LYS A 104 -3.26 -14.42 -4.86
CA LYS A 104 -2.48 -14.16 -3.66
C LYS A 104 -3.10 -13.07 -2.83
N TYR A 105 -3.30 -13.36 -1.55
CA TYR A 105 -3.70 -12.36 -0.59
C TYR A 105 -2.52 -11.43 -0.32
N PHE A 106 -2.81 -10.15 -0.20
CA PHE A 106 -1.77 -9.16 0.07
C PHE A 106 -1.27 -9.27 1.51
N PHE A 107 -2.21 -9.21 2.48
CA PHE A 107 -1.82 -9.31 3.89
C PHE A 107 -1.59 -10.76 4.27
N ARG A 108 -0.40 -11.04 4.80
CA ARG A 108 0.01 -12.37 5.21
C ARG A 108 -0.27 -12.57 6.69
N SER A 109 -0.06 -13.78 7.16
CA SER A 109 -0.17 -14.09 8.58
C SER A 109 0.99 -13.50 9.36
N ALA A 110 0.88 -13.50 10.68
CA ALA A 110 1.92 -13.05 11.61
C ALA A 110 2.28 -11.57 11.50
N LEU A 111 1.34 -10.75 11.04
CA LEU A 111 1.51 -9.30 11.11
C LEU A 111 1.14 -8.81 12.50
N PRO A 112 1.83 -7.77 13.02
CA PRO A 112 1.51 -7.25 14.33
C PRO A 112 0.11 -6.63 14.37
N LEU A 113 -0.54 -6.73 15.51
CA LEU A 113 -1.82 -6.06 15.72
C LEU A 113 -1.53 -4.59 16.04
N VAL A 114 -1.69 -3.74 15.05
CA VAL A 114 -1.42 -2.30 15.16
C VAL A 114 -2.66 -1.57 14.68
N LYS A 115 -3.01 -0.52 15.40
CA LYS A 115 -4.13 0.32 14.99
C LYS A 115 -3.68 1.30 13.91
N TRP A 116 -4.45 1.36 12.85
CA TRP A 116 -4.26 2.31 11.77
C TRP A 116 -5.43 3.29 11.77
N THR A 117 -5.14 4.56 11.51
CA THR A 117 -6.16 5.61 11.49
C THR A 117 -6.55 5.91 10.05
N LEU A 118 -7.84 5.82 9.74
CA LEU A 118 -8.35 6.19 8.43
C LEU A 118 -8.31 7.71 8.29
N VAL A 119 -7.51 8.21 7.36
CA VAL A 119 -7.35 9.66 7.16
C VAL A 119 -8.00 10.15 5.87
N SER A 120 -8.30 9.27 4.93
CA SER A 120 -8.95 9.65 3.69
C SER A 120 -9.73 8.48 3.12
N GLN A 121 -10.88 8.79 2.54
CA GLN A 121 -11.71 7.81 1.86
C GLN A 121 -12.32 8.46 0.62
N LYS A 122 -12.17 7.81 -0.52
CA LYS A 122 -12.71 8.30 -1.79
C LYS A 122 -13.46 7.19 -2.48
N LYS A 123 -14.58 7.54 -3.08
CA LYS A 123 -15.39 6.63 -3.91
C LYS A 123 -15.38 7.15 -5.33
N PHE A 124 -15.21 6.24 -6.28
CA PHE A 124 -15.18 6.60 -7.70
C PHE A 124 -16.40 6.03 -8.41
N PRO A 125 -16.85 6.66 -9.51
CA PRO A 125 -18.07 6.21 -10.22
C PRO A 125 -17.99 4.78 -10.74
N ASN A 126 -16.80 4.27 -10.99
CA ASN A 126 -16.60 2.91 -11.50
C ASN A 126 -16.65 1.83 -10.40
N GLY A 127 -16.97 2.20 -9.18
CA GLY A 127 -17.05 1.25 -8.06
C GLY A 127 -15.74 1.05 -7.31
N VAL A 128 -14.66 1.67 -7.76
CA VAL A 128 -13.38 1.62 -7.06
C VAL A 128 -13.42 2.53 -5.84
N THR A 129 -12.84 2.09 -4.74
CA THR A 129 -12.68 2.93 -3.56
C THR A 129 -11.20 3.04 -3.20
N CYS A 130 -10.83 4.16 -2.57
CA CYS A 130 -9.48 4.37 -2.08
C CYS A 130 -9.54 4.75 -0.61
N HIS A 131 -8.82 4.02 0.22
CA HIS A 131 -8.72 4.28 1.65
C HIS A 131 -7.26 4.52 1.99
N ILE A 132 -6.98 5.60 2.70
CA ILE A 132 -5.64 5.93 3.15
C ILE A 132 -5.62 5.85 4.67
N TYR A 133 -4.71 5.02 5.19
CA TYR A 133 -4.52 4.82 6.62
C TYR A 133 -3.14 5.29 7.03
N GLN A 134 -3.06 5.90 8.20
CA GLN A 134 -1.78 6.25 8.81
C GLN A 134 -1.63 5.50 10.12
N ARG A 135 -0.40 5.13 10.44
CA ARG A 135 -0.11 4.44 11.70
C ARG A 135 -0.39 5.38 12.86
N ALA A 136 -1.11 4.90 13.86
CA ALA A 136 -1.45 5.70 15.02
C ALA A 136 -0.19 5.97 15.84
N ALA A 137 0.11 7.25 16.06
CA ALA A 137 1.32 7.64 16.79
C ALA A 137 1.20 7.41 18.28
N SER A 138 -0.01 7.41 18.81
CA SER A 138 -0.23 7.30 20.26
C SER A 138 0.27 6.00 20.86
N GLU A 139 0.38 4.94 20.10
CA GLU A 139 0.88 3.66 20.60
C GLU A 139 2.31 3.74 21.06
N LYS A 140 3.07 4.70 20.57
CA LYS A 140 4.47 4.84 20.92
C LYS A 140 4.69 5.37 22.34
N THR A 141 3.68 6.01 22.88
CA THR A 141 3.78 6.63 24.20
C THR A 141 3.18 5.77 25.31
N ALA A 142 2.53 4.72 24.91
CA ALA A 142 1.90 3.82 25.85
C ALA A 142 2.93 2.95 26.59
#